data_6616c86914ed768251b3b3df8bad035b
#
_entry.id   6616c86914ed768251b3b3df8bad035b
#
_cell.length_a   1.000
_cell.length_b   1.000
_cell.length_c   1.000
_cell.angle_alpha   90.00
_cell.angle_beta   90.00
_cell.angle_gamma   90.00
#
_symmetry.space_group_name_H-M   'P 1'
#
loop_
_entity.id
_entity.type
_entity.pdbx_description
1 polymer ?
#
loop_
_entity_poly.entity_id
_entity_poly.type
_entity_poly.pdbx_seq_one_letter_code
_entity_poly.pdbx_strand_id
1 'polypeptide(L)'
;MKRKVSLISVLLLLALVVTACGGSASGPASAAGSGASNPAGEQAAPGTSDASPAEQGPREIVVTHEYGETAVPVNPEKVVVFDMGILDTLDLLGVEVAAVPKANLPPYLSQYADDKYVNAGTLFEPDFEALSALAPDLIIISSRTATQYDALKDLAPTIYMAIDPSDYMGSFKRNMAYIGAIFQKEEQVAAEIKKIEDMVAEVRSKVAGGSEKALILLSNDKAISAYGPGSRFGIIHDVLGFPAADASIQVSTHGDNVSFEYVKEKNPDYIFVIDRAAVVSGGGQPAKDTLENDLVRQTNAYKNGKIIYLDPNYWYLSGGGLVSVSRMIEEVAAAVR
;
A
#
# COMPACT_ATOMS: atom_id res chain seq x y z
N MET A 1 34.61 -7.40 34.58
CA MET A 1 35.88 -6.96 33.93
C MET A 1 35.54 -5.89 32.87
N LYS A 2 35.97 -4.65 33.17
CA LYS A 2 35.73 -3.47 32.35
C LYS A 2 36.71 -3.48 31.15
N ARG A 3 36.27 -3.24 29.94
CA ARG A 3 37.14 -2.76 28.83
C ARG A 3 36.51 -1.55 28.18
N LYS A 4 37.19 -0.41 28.37
CA LYS A 4 37.06 0.85 27.67
C LYS A 4 37.89 0.78 26.39
N VAL A 5 37.36 1.30 25.28
CA VAL A 5 38.14 1.76 24.11
C VAL A 5 37.30 2.85 23.49
N SER A 6 37.58 4.09 23.58
CA SER A 6 38.55 5.00 23.00
C SER A 6 38.10 5.59 21.66
N LEU A 7 37.68 6.86 21.75
CA LEU A 7 37.39 7.76 20.63
C LEU A 7 38.71 8.02 19.84
N ILE A 8 38.64 8.09 18.53
CA ILE A 8 39.59 8.83 17.68
C ILE A 8 38.77 9.69 16.72
N SER A 9 38.87 10.98 17.01
CA SER A 9 38.53 12.10 16.11
C SER A 9 39.61 12.21 15.05
N VAL A 10 39.24 12.33 13.78
CA VAL A 10 40.09 12.86 12.73
C VAL A 10 39.35 13.98 12.01
N LEU A 11 39.85 15.15 12.25
CA LEU A 11 39.53 16.45 11.64
C LEU A 11 40.55 16.69 10.52
N LEU A 12 40.15 16.95 9.29
CA LEU A 12 40.98 17.59 8.25
C LEU A 12 40.08 18.33 7.25
N LEU A 13 39.95 19.59 7.38
CA LEU A 13 40.51 20.77 6.65
C LEU A 13 40.20 20.82 5.14
N LEU A 14 39.39 21.73 4.89
CA LEU A 14 39.18 22.83 3.91
C LEU A 14 40.32 23.04 2.89
N ALA A 15 39.98 23.14 1.60
CA ALA A 15 40.66 24.02 0.66
C ALA A 15 39.71 24.52 -0.43
N LEU A 16 39.38 25.80 -0.35
CA LEU A 16 38.78 26.63 -1.38
C LEU A 16 39.83 26.95 -2.46
N VAL A 17 39.46 26.84 -3.73
CA VAL A 17 40.11 27.62 -4.81
C VAL A 17 39.04 28.27 -5.67
N VAL A 18 38.98 29.57 -5.53
CA VAL A 18 38.25 30.51 -6.40
C VAL A 18 39.22 30.94 -7.48
N THR A 19 38.85 30.89 -8.74
CA THR A 19 39.46 31.73 -9.77
C THR A 19 38.38 32.27 -10.70
N ALA A 20 38.34 33.57 -10.71
CA ALA A 20 37.46 34.44 -11.50
C ALA A 20 38.22 34.95 -12.73
N CYS A 21 37.53 35.69 -13.53
CA CYS A 21 37.87 36.60 -14.67
C CYS A 21 37.56 35.99 -16.01
N GLY A 22 36.86 36.63 -16.88
CA GLY A 22 36.49 38.00 -17.12
C GLY A 22 36.27 38.17 -18.59
N GLY A 23 35.34 38.83 -19.05
CA GLY A 23 35.17 40.15 -19.54
C GLY A 23 34.82 40.15 -21.02
N SER A 24 33.87 40.83 -21.37
CA SER A 24 33.49 42.12 -22.00
C SER A 24 33.08 41.93 -23.45
N ALA A 25 31.89 42.22 -23.81
CA ALA A 25 31.23 43.48 -24.24
C ALA A 25 31.59 43.92 -25.66
N SER A 26 30.61 44.07 -26.47
CA SER A 26 30.11 45.26 -27.15
C SER A 26 29.51 44.99 -28.55
N GLY A 27 28.29 45.41 -28.75
CA GLY A 27 27.72 45.70 -30.06
C GLY A 27 28.14 47.13 -30.51
N PRO A 28 27.54 47.84 -31.44
CA PRO A 28 26.33 47.63 -32.21
C PRO A 28 26.39 48.07 -33.70
N ALA A 29 25.23 48.02 -34.33
CA ALA A 29 24.69 48.95 -35.35
C ALA A 29 24.94 48.75 -36.85
N SER A 30 23.84 48.61 -37.50
CA SER A 30 23.20 49.40 -38.59
C SER A 30 23.79 49.41 -40.01
N ALA A 31 22.98 49.10 -40.96
CA ALA A 31 22.29 49.90 -41.91
C ALA A 31 22.12 49.26 -43.32
N ALA A 32 20.87 49.13 -43.70
CA ALA A 32 20.24 49.53 -44.96
C ALA A 32 20.95 49.33 -46.30
N GLY A 33 20.21 48.73 -47.25
CA GLY A 33 20.48 48.79 -48.71
C GLY A 33 19.51 48.03 -49.53
N SER A 34 18.55 48.74 -50.14
CA SER A 34 17.52 48.36 -51.07
C SER A 34 18.04 47.70 -52.34
N GLY A 35 17.20 46.89 -52.99
CA GLY A 35 17.33 46.56 -54.43
C GLY A 35 16.39 45.48 -54.90
N ALA A 36 15.34 45.91 -55.56
CA ALA A 36 14.31 45.07 -56.19
C ALA A 36 14.81 44.31 -57.43
N SER A 37 14.22 43.17 -57.70
CA SER A 37 13.55 42.74 -58.95
C SER A 37 13.25 41.25 -58.98
N ASN A 38 11.98 40.94 -59.10
CA ASN A 38 11.43 39.68 -59.62
C ASN A 38 11.63 39.64 -61.15
N PRO A 39 11.57 38.50 -61.88
CA PRO A 39 10.35 37.72 -62.00
C PRO A 39 10.49 36.19 -62.24
N ALA A 40 9.36 35.53 -61.96
CA ALA A 40 8.76 34.41 -62.69
C ALA A 40 9.31 32.98 -62.59
N GLY A 41 8.50 32.14 -61.96
CA GLY A 41 7.99 30.95 -62.59
C GLY A 41 8.72 29.64 -62.19
N GLU A 42 8.16 28.88 -61.28
CA GLU A 42 7.83 27.47 -61.55
C GLU A 42 7.11 26.86 -60.36
N GLN A 43 5.89 26.41 -60.61
CA GLN A 43 5.07 25.64 -59.67
C GLN A 43 5.70 24.26 -59.43
N ALA A 44 6.18 24.01 -58.26
CA ALA A 44 6.42 22.67 -57.78
C ALA A 44 5.36 22.35 -56.75
N ALA A 45 4.65 21.24 -56.95
CA ALA A 45 3.59 20.69 -56.14
C ALA A 45 4.05 20.44 -54.70
N PRO A 46 3.14 20.52 -53.68
CA PRO A 46 3.48 20.18 -52.29
C PRO A 46 3.70 18.68 -52.22
N GLY A 47 4.93 18.29 -51.94
CA GLY A 47 5.25 16.95 -51.50
C GLY A 47 4.54 16.68 -50.17
N THR A 48 3.59 15.78 -50.20
CA THR A 48 3.04 15.14 -49.00
C THR A 48 4.19 14.48 -48.29
N SER A 49 4.70 15.12 -47.23
CA SER A 49 5.48 14.46 -46.20
C SER A 49 4.54 13.48 -45.50
N ASP A 50 4.62 12.25 -45.95
CA ASP A 50 4.14 11.09 -45.19
C ASP A 50 4.99 11.04 -43.90
N ALA A 51 4.53 11.72 -42.87
CA ALA A 51 5.05 11.55 -41.53
C ALA A 51 4.58 10.16 -41.10
N SER A 52 5.43 9.19 -41.32
CA SER A 52 5.33 7.87 -40.66
C SER A 52 5.06 8.11 -39.18
N PRO A 53 4.02 7.49 -38.59
CA PRO A 53 3.85 7.57 -37.15
C PRO A 53 5.15 7.04 -36.53
N ALA A 54 5.84 7.87 -35.76
CA ALA A 54 6.93 7.39 -34.92
C ALA A 54 6.36 6.23 -34.12
N GLU A 55 6.90 5.03 -34.25
CA GLU A 55 6.65 3.91 -33.36
C GLU A 55 6.99 4.40 -31.95
N GLN A 56 5.95 4.81 -31.20
CA GLN A 56 6.08 5.04 -29.78
C GLN A 56 6.32 3.64 -29.21
N GLY A 57 7.53 3.41 -28.69
CA GLY A 57 7.82 2.20 -27.94
C GLY A 57 6.80 1.98 -26.82
N PRO A 58 6.75 0.81 -26.21
CA PRO A 58 5.78 0.51 -25.17
C PRO A 58 5.79 1.63 -24.14
N ARG A 59 4.60 2.19 -23.90
CA ARG A 59 4.44 3.27 -22.92
C ARG A 59 4.71 2.70 -21.54
N GLU A 60 5.61 3.31 -20.76
CA GLU A 60 5.98 2.87 -19.43
C GLU A 60 5.56 3.90 -18.38
N ILE A 61 5.28 3.41 -17.17
CA ILE A 61 5.04 4.18 -15.95
C ILE A 61 6.20 3.94 -14.99
N VAL A 62 6.84 4.99 -14.50
CA VAL A 62 7.84 4.86 -13.44
C VAL A 62 7.13 4.83 -12.09
N VAL A 63 7.27 3.73 -11.38
CA VAL A 63 6.74 3.53 -10.02
C VAL A 63 7.85 3.73 -9.02
N THR A 64 7.70 4.72 -8.13
CA THR A 64 8.62 4.95 -7.01
C THR A 64 8.13 4.22 -5.77
N HIS A 65 8.96 3.38 -5.18
CA HIS A 65 8.65 2.58 -3.98
C HIS A 65 9.88 2.44 -3.07
N GLU A 66 9.75 1.75 -1.96
CA GLU A 66 10.81 1.62 -0.93
C GLU A 66 12.15 1.12 -1.47
N TYR A 67 12.14 0.26 -2.49
CA TYR A 67 13.35 -0.31 -3.10
C TYR A 67 13.89 0.51 -4.29
N GLY A 68 13.32 1.69 -4.59
CA GLY A 68 13.77 2.57 -5.67
C GLY A 68 12.69 2.85 -6.71
N GLU A 69 13.10 2.96 -7.97
CA GLU A 69 12.22 3.24 -9.10
C GLU A 69 12.20 2.05 -10.05
N THR A 70 11.00 1.66 -10.49
CA THR A 70 10.81 0.58 -11.46
C THR A 70 9.99 1.10 -12.64
N ALA A 71 10.52 0.96 -13.86
CA ALA A 71 9.76 1.19 -15.08
C ALA A 71 8.83 -0.01 -15.34
N VAL A 72 7.55 0.25 -15.48
CA VAL A 72 6.50 -0.76 -15.65
C VAL A 72 5.77 -0.51 -16.96
N PRO A 73 5.60 -1.51 -17.83
CA PRO A 73 4.83 -1.36 -19.05
C PRO A 73 3.35 -1.03 -18.74
N VAL A 74 2.74 -0.20 -19.54
CA VAL A 74 1.30 0.07 -19.46
C VAL A 74 0.53 -1.13 -20.00
N ASN A 75 -0.50 -1.57 -19.25
CA ASN A 75 -1.31 -2.76 -19.52
C ASN A 75 -0.45 -4.02 -19.73
N PRO A 76 0.36 -4.42 -18.71
CA PRO A 76 1.11 -5.67 -18.76
C PRO A 76 0.14 -6.86 -18.86
N GLU A 77 0.48 -7.88 -19.67
CA GLU A 77 -0.40 -9.01 -19.92
C GLU A 77 -0.25 -10.10 -18.84
N LYS A 78 0.99 -10.36 -18.41
CA LYS A 78 1.29 -11.41 -17.43
C LYS A 78 1.65 -10.82 -16.07
N VAL A 79 0.62 -10.50 -15.31
CA VAL A 79 0.75 -9.90 -13.97
C VAL A 79 0.76 -10.97 -12.89
N VAL A 80 1.76 -10.92 -12.02
CA VAL A 80 1.87 -11.75 -10.81
C VAL A 80 1.62 -10.90 -9.59
N VAL A 81 0.76 -11.34 -8.68
CA VAL A 81 0.37 -10.55 -7.50
C VAL A 81 0.57 -11.34 -6.22
N PHE A 82 1.43 -10.84 -5.33
CA PHE A 82 1.70 -11.39 -3.99
C PHE A 82 1.04 -10.59 -2.86
N ASP A 83 0.03 -9.79 -3.16
CA ASP A 83 -0.74 -9.04 -2.16
C ASP A 83 -2.24 -9.17 -2.40
N MET A 84 -2.99 -9.60 -1.37
CA MET A 84 -4.41 -9.86 -1.51
C MET A 84 -5.26 -8.58 -1.62
N GLY A 85 -4.79 -7.46 -1.10
CA GLY A 85 -5.43 -6.16 -1.29
C GLY A 85 -5.24 -5.61 -2.69
N ILE A 86 -4.04 -5.79 -3.27
CA ILE A 86 -3.84 -5.46 -4.69
C ILE A 86 -4.64 -6.41 -5.57
N LEU A 87 -4.70 -7.70 -5.25
CA LEU A 87 -5.49 -8.67 -6.00
C LEU A 87 -6.99 -8.32 -5.99
N ASP A 88 -7.54 -7.93 -4.83
CA ASP A 88 -8.95 -7.51 -4.73
C ASP A 88 -9.24 -6.24 -5.55
N THR A 89 -8.26 -5.35 -5.61
CA THR A 89 -8.34 -4.14 -6.42
C THR A 89 -8.35 -4.45 -7.92
N LEU A 90 -7.46 -5.33 -8.38
CA LEU A 90 -7.40 -5.73 -9.78
C LEU A 90 -8.67 -6.48 -10.20
N ASP A 91 -9.20 -7.35 -9.32
CA ASP A 91 -10.48 -8.03 -9.52
C ASP A 91 -11.64 -7.04 -9.70
N LEU A 92 -11.76 -6.06 -8.80
CA LEU A 92 -12.77 -4.99 -8.88
C LEU A 92 -12.66 -4.18 -10.19
N LEU A 93 -11.45 -3.92 -10.64
CA LEU A 93 -11.18 -3.15 -11.87
C LEU A 93 -11.32 -3.99 -13.15
N GLY A 94 -11.57 -5.29 -13.03
CA GLY A 94 -11.67 -6.21 -14.17
C GLY A 94 -10.34 -6.41 -14.89
N VAL A 95 -9.23 -6.37 -14.15
CA VAL A 95 -7.87 -6.63 -14.65
C VAL A 95 -7.52 -8.10 -14.43
N GLU A 96 -7.22 -8.80 -15.51
CA GLU A 96 -6.78 -10.19 -15.43
C GLU A 96 -5.35 -10.29 -14.86
N VAL A 97 -5.13 -11.33 -14.04
CA VAL A 97 -3.82 -11.68 -13.51
C VAL A 97 -3.41 -13.07 -13.99
N ALA A 98 -2.11 -13.32 -14.12
CA ALA A 98 -1.61 -14.60 -14.61
C ALA A 98 -1.28 -15.58 -13.47
N ALA A 99 -0.81 -15.08 -12.34
CA ALA A 99 -0.40 -15.92 -11.21
C ALA A 99 -0.65 -15.25 -9.86
N VAL A 100 -1.01 -16.07 -8.87
CA VAL A 100 -1.25 -15.66 -7.49
C VAL A 100 -0.76 -16.76 -6.52
N PRO A 101 -0.38 -16.44 -5.26
CA PRO A 101 -0.13 -17.44 -4.23
C PRO A 101 -1.45 -18.07 -3.78
N LYS A 102 -1.69 -19.32 -4.18
CA LYS A 102 -2.98 -19.99 -3.92
C LYS A 102 -3.16 -20.48 -2.48
N ALA A 103 -2.08 -20.62 -1.71
CA ALA A 103 -2.13 -21.23 -0.38
C ALA A 103 -3.00 -20.48 0.65
N ASN A 104 -3.15 -19.18 0.50
CA ASN A 104 -3.83 -18.33 1.48
C ASN A 104 -4.86 -17.38 0.83
N LEU A 105 -5.55 -17.85 -0.21
CA LEU A 105 -6.60 -17.05 -0.84
C LEU A 105 -7.77 -16.85 0.14
N PRO A 106 -8.19 -15.60 0.40
CA PRO A 106 -9.38 -15.36 1.17
C PRO A 106 -10.63 -15.82 0.42
N PRO A 107 -11.71 -16.24 1.11
CA PRO A 107 -12.91 -16.79 0.48
C PRO A 107 -13.53 -15.91 -0.62
N TYR A 108 -13.46 -14.59 -0.47
CA TYR A 108 -14.01 -13.64 -1.44
C TYR A 108 -13.18 -13.51 -2.74
N LEU A 109 -11.96 -14.09 -2.75
CA LEU A 109 -11.09 -14.21 -3.92
C LEU A 109 -10.89 -15.67 -4.37
N SER A 110 -11.80 -16.57 -3.97
CA SER A 110 -11.71 -18.03 -4.25
C SER A 110 -11.68 -18.38 -5.73
N GLN A 111 -12.18 -17.50 -6.63
CA GLN A 111 -12.09 -17.68 -8.08
C GLN A 111 -10.64 -17.82 -8.58
N TYR A 112 -9.67 -17.26 -7.87
CA TYR A 112 -8.24 -17.38 -8.20
C TYR A 112 -7.62 -18.73 -7.83
N ALA A 113 -8.38 -19.64 -7.21
CA ALA A 113 -7.99 -21.03 -7.03
C ALA A 113 -8.09 -21.87 -8.33
N ASP A 114 -8.82 -21.37 -9.35
CA ASP A 114 -8.99 -22.03 -10.65
C ASP A 114 -7.62 -22.30 -11.32
N ASP A 115 -7.53 -23.42 -12.05
CA ASP A 115 -6.29 -23.89 -12.69
C ASP A 115 -5.84 -22.98 -13.84
N LYS A 116 -6.68 -22.07 -14.33
CA LYS A 116 -6.27 -21.06 -15.31
C LYS A 116 -5.22 -20.11 -14.75
N TYR A 117 -5.17 -19.91 -13.43
CA TYR A 117 -4.16 -19.09 -12.78
C TYR A 117 -2.97 -19.94 -12.34
N VAL A 118 -1.76 -19.52 -12.64
CA VAL A 118 -0.54 -20.20 -12.17
C VAL A 118 -0.44 -20.03 -10.65
N ASN A 119 -0.09 -21.11 -9.96
CA ASN A 119 0.22 -21.02 -8.53
C ASN A 119 1.61 -20.42 -8.35
N ALA A 120 1.68 -19.22 -7.81
CA ALA A 120 2.92 -18.50 -7.56
C ALA A 120 3.63 -18.91 -6.25
N GLY A 121 3.16 -19.95 -5.56
CA GLY A 121 3.67 -20.39 -4.26
C GLY A 121 2.87 -19.86 -3.07
N THR A 122 3.54 -19.28 -2.08
CA THR A 122 2.92 -18.65 -0.90
C THR A 122 3.23 -17.14 -0.85
N LEU A 123 2.58 -16.41 0.07
CA LEU A 123 2.89 -14.99 0.29
C LEU A 123 4.32 -14.72 0.80
N PHE A 124 5.02 -15.76 1.29
CA PHE A 124 6.38 -15.65 1.84
C PHE A 124 7.42 -16.34 0.98
N GLU A 125 7.03 -17.38 0.26
CA GLU A 125 7.91 -18.26 -0.52
C GLU A 125 7.36 -18.36 -1.95
N PRO A 126 7.81 -17.48 -2.88
CA PRO A 126 7.48 -17.57 -4.30
C PRO A 126 7.99 -18.88 -4.92
N ASP A 127 7.20 -19.42 -5.85
CA ASP A 127 7.63 -20.53 -6.71
C ASP A 127 8.40 -19.98 -7.91
N PHE A 128 9.73 -19.83 -7.77
CA PHE A 128 10.59 -19.26 -8.79
C PHE A 128 10.63 -20.07 -10.08
N GLU A 129 10.41 -21.39 -10.02
CA GLU A 129 10.37 -22.24 -11.22
C GLU A 129 9.10 -21.93 -12.03
N ALA A 130 7.94 -21.88 -11.35
CA ALA A 130 6.68 -21.53 -11.99
C ALA A 130 6.70 -20.10 -12.56
N LEU A 131 7.26 -19.13 -11.81
CA LEU A 131 7.39 -17.74 -12.25
C LEU A 131 8.34 -17.60 -13.45
N SER A 132 9.47 -18.30 -13.45
CA SER A 132 10.41 -18.28 -14.57
C SER A 132 9.78 -18.88 -15.83
N ALA A 133 9.02 -19.97 -15.70
CA ALA A 133 8.30 -20.57 -16.82
C ALA A 133 7.18 -19.68 -17.36
N LEU A 134 6.51 -18.91 -16.50
CA LEU A 134 5.48 -17.94 -16.85
C LEU A 134 6.06 -16.76 -17.66
N ALA A 135 7.28 -16.32 -17.35
CA ALA A 135 7.91 -15.12 -17.86
C ALA A 135 6.99 -13.89 -17.71
N PRO A 136 6.79 -13.38 -16.49
CA PRO A 136 5.86 -12.29 -16.22
C PRO A 136 6.35 -10.94 -16.77
N ASP A 137 5.38 -10.03 -17.06
CA ASP A 137 5.65 -8.66 -17.46
C ASP A 137 5.70 -7.71 -16.25
N LEU A 138 5.04 -8.10 -15.14
CA LEU A 138 4.99 -7.34 -13.90
C LEU A 138 4.80 -8.28 -12.70
N ILE A 139 5.57 -8.04 -11.65
CA ILE A 139 5.39 -8.67 -10.33
C ILE A 139 5.04 -7.59 -9.31
N ILE A 140 3.93 -7.75 -8.59
CA ILE A 140 3.50 -6.84 -7.54
C ILE A 140 3.62 -7.55 -6.19
N ILE A 141 4.42 -6.98 -5.30
CA ILE A 141 4.65 -7.51 -3.96
C ILE A 141 4.30 -6.50 -2.86
N SER A 142 4.21 -6.99 -1.64
CA SER A 142 4.11 -6.17 -0.44
C SER A 142 4.96 -6.73 0.71
N SER A 143 4.73 -6.28 1.94
CA SER A 143 5.58 -6.55 3.11
C SER A 143 5.87 -8.03 3.37
N ARG A 144 4.95 -8.96 3.09
CA ARG A 144 5.18 -10.40 3.33
C ARG A 144 6.21 -11.01 2.39
N THR A 145 6.28 -10.49 1.17
CA THR A 145 7.19 -10.97 0.11
C THR A 145 8.44 -10.10 -0.01
N ALA A 146 8.58 -9.06 0.82
CA ALA A 146 9.65 -8.05 0.77
C ALA A 146 11.06 -8.63 0.71
N THR A 147 11.34 -9.69 1.47
CA THR A 147 12.66 -10.35 1.50
C THR A 147 13.04 -11.04 0.19
N GLN A 148 12.10 -11.21 -0.71
CA GLN A 148 12.30 -11.85 -2.02
C GLN A 148 12.45 -10.81 -3.15
N TYR A 149 12.41 -9.51 -2.85
CA TYR A 149 12.42 -8.45 -3.86
C TYR A 149 13.59 -8.57 -4.84
N ASP A 150 14.82 -8.77 -4.33
CA ASP A 150 16.01 -8.85 -5.17
C ASP A 150 15.99 -10.05 -6.14
N ALA A 151 15.48 -11.18 -5.70
CA ALA A 151 15.34 -12.35 -6.57
C ALA A 151 14.19 -12.21 -7.58
N LEU A 152 13.10 -11.53 -7.20
CA LEU A 152 11.94 -11.33 -8.09
C LEU A 152 12.23 -10.29 -9.17
N LYS A 153 12.93 -9.20 -8.85
CA LYS A 153 13.30 -8.17 -9.85
C LYS A 153 14.25 -8.69 -10.94
N ASP A 154 15.00 -9.78 -10.66
CA ASP A 154 15.83 -10.44 -11.66
C ASP A 154 15.01 -11.23 -12.68
N LEU A 155 13.73 -11.53 -12.39
CA LEU A 155 12.81 -12.21 -13.30
C LEU A 155 12.00 -11.24 -14.15
N ALA A 156 11.49 -10.15 -13.55
CA ALA A 156 10.64 -9.16 -14.21
C ALA A 156 10.61 -7.84 -13.44
N PRO A 157 10.12 -6.73 -14.05
CA PRO A 157 9.79 -5.52 -13.33
C PRO A 157 8.97 -5.83 -12.09
N THR A 158 9.52 -5.49 -10.91
CA THR A 158 8.89 -5.80 -9.60
C THR A 158 8.65 -4.51 -8.84
N ILE A 159 7.41 -4.29 -8.41
CA ILE A 159 7.01 -3.11 -7.64
C ILE A 159 6.55 -3.51 -6.23
N TYR A 160 6.90 -2.68 -5.26
CA TYR A 160 6.54 -2.87 -3.86
C TYR A 160 5.42 -1.90 -3.47
N MET A 161 4.27 -2.44 -3.05
CA MET A 161 3.05 -1.68 -2.79
C MET A 161 2.50 -1.90 -1.37
N ALA A 162 3.38 -2.00 -0.37
CA ALA A 162 2.92 -2.07 1.01
C ALA A 162 2.25 -0.77 1.47
N ILE A 163 1.34 -0.89 2.42
CA ILE A 163 0.76 0.24 3.14
C ILE A 163 1.74 0.68 4.23
N ASP A 164 2.01 1.98 4.29
CA ASP A 164 2.71 2.61 5.40
C ASP A 164 1.73 2.88 6.54
N PRO A 165 1.84 2.20 7.70
CA PRO A 165 0.91 2.41 8.80
C PRO A 165 0.90 3.84 9.34
N SER A 166 2.01 4.57 9.22
CA SER A 166 2.14 5.96 9.68
C SER A 166 1.48 6.97 8.72
N ASP A 167 1.26 6.56 7.46
CA ASP A 167 0.55 7.33 6.42
C ASP A 167 -0.41 6.42 5.64
N TYR A 168 -1.33 5.77 6.36
CA TYR A 168 -2.20 4.75 5.79
C TYR A 168 -2.92 5.21 4.54
N MET A 169 -3.71 6.30 4.63
CA MET A 169 -4.50 6.78 3.50
C MET A 169 -3.65 7.40 2.39
N GLY A 170 -2.52 8.02 2.73
CA GLY A 170 -1.59 8.57 1.74
C GLY A 170 -0.93 7.47 0.92
N SER A 171 -0.38 6.44 1.58
CA SER A 171 0.24 5.30 0.90
C SER A 171 -0.79 4.47 0.12
N PHE A 172 -1.99 4.24 0.69
CA PHE A 172 -3.09 3.60 -0.01
C PHE A 172 -3.43 4.32 -1.32
N LYS A 173 -3.67 5.64 -1.27
CA LYS A 173 -4.03 6.42 -2.46
C LYS A 173 -2.90 6.46 -3.49
N ARG A 174 -1.64 6.54 -3.07
CA ARG A 174 -0.48 6.45 -3.98
C ARG A 174 -0.45 5.11 -4.70
N ASN A 175 -0.61 4.00 -3.97
CA ASN A 175 -0.63 2.67 -4.57
C ASN A 175 -1.75 2.52 -5.58
N MET A 176 -2.97 2.97 -5.22
CA MET A 176 -4.12 2.94 -6.12
C MET A 176 -3.94 3.83 -7.35
N ALA A 177 -3.29 4.99 -7.22
CA ALA A 177 -2.98 5.86 -8.36
C ALA A 177 -2.01 5.17 -9.34
N TYR A 178 -1.00 4.45 -8.84
CA TYR A 178 -0.12 3.65 -9.70
C TYR A 178 -0.88 2.52 -10.39
N ILE A 179 -1.75 1.79 -9.68
CA ILE A 179 -2.60 0.75 -10.29
C ILE A 179 -3.49 1.36 -11.37
N GLY A 180 -4.14 2.50 -11.11
CA GLY A 180 -4.93 3.21 -12.10
C GLY A 180 -4.14 3.55 -13.36
N ALA A 181 -2.94 4.12 -13.20
CA ALA A 181 -2.09 4.53 -14.31
C ALA A 181 -1.54 3.33 -15.11
N ILE A 182 -1.08 2.25 -14.42
CA ILE A 182 -0.54 1.05 -15.07
C ILE A 182 -1.62 0.38 -15.94
N PHE A 183 -2.85 0.24 -15.41
CA PHE A 183 -3.94 -0.49 -16.07
C PHE A 183 -4.96 0.41 -16.76
N GLN A 184 -4.71 1.72 -16.89
CA GLN A 184 -5.60 2.70 -17.51
C GLN A 184 -7.01 2.70 -16.89
N LYS A 185 -7.08 2.68 -15.54
CA LYS A 185 -8.29 2.62 -14.74
C LYS A 185 -8.43 3.82 -13.79
N GLU A 186 -7.78 4.95 -14.10
CA GLU A 186 -7.69 6.12 -13.22
C GLU A 186 -9.06 6.62 -12.77
N GLU A 187 -10.03 6.69 -13.68
CA GLU A 187 -11.39 7.17 -13.36
C GLU A 187 -12.11 6.21 -12.40
N GLN A 188 -11.99 4.90 -12.62
CA GLN A 188 -12.60 3.90 -11.75
C GLN A 188 -11.97 3.93 -10.35
N VAL A 189 -10.64 3.99 -10.28
CA VAL A 189 -9.89 4.12 -9.02
C VAL A 189 -10.30 5.39 -8.27
N ALA A 190 -10.36 6.53 -8.95
CA ALA A 190 -10.76 7.80 -8.32
C ALA A 190 -12.20 7.75 -7.76
N ALA A 191 -13.12 7.09 -8.47
CA ALA A 191 -14.50 6.92 -8.01
C ALA A 191 -14.57 6.05 -6.74
N GLU A 192 -13.80 4.95 -6.67
CA GLU A 192 -13.77 4.08 -5.48
C GLU A 192 -13.09 4.75 -4.29
N ILE A 193 -11.97 5.46 -4.51
CA ILE A 193 -11.31 6.25 -3.46
C ILE A 193 -12.28 7.28 -2.88
N LYS A 194 -13.04 7.97 -3.73
CA LYS A 194 -14.02 8.94 -3.24
C LYS A 194 -15.09 8.30 -2.34
N LYS A 195 -15.61 7.13 -2.71
CA LYS A 195 -16.57 6.40 -1.84
C LYS A 195 -15.96 6.07 -0.48
N ILE A 196 -14.71 5.60 -0.48
CA ILE A 196 -13.96 5.29 0.74
C ILE A 196 -13.79 6.56 1.60
N GLU A 197 -13.42 7.69 1.00
CA GLU A 197 -13.27 8.97 1.71
C GLU A 197 -14.60 9.47 2.29
N ASP A 198 -15.69 9.31 1.56
CA ASP A 198 -17.05 9.67 2.03
C ASP A 198 -17.44 8.80 3.24
N MET A 199 -17.16 7.48 3.22
CA MET A 199 -17.40 6.59 4.37
C MET A 199 -16.52 6.94 5.57
N VAL A 200 -15.24 7.27 5.34
CA VAL A 200 -14.34 7.76 6.41
C VAL A 200 -14.92 9.02 7.05
N ALA A 201 -15.37 9.99 6.25
CA ALA A 201 -15.95 11.23 6.76
C ALA A 201 -17.23 10.97 7.58
N GLU A 202 -18.07 10.04 7.15
CA GLU A 202 -19.28 9.64 7.90
C GLU A 202 -18.90 9.05 9.26
N VAL A 203 -17.99 8.06 9.31
CA VAL A 203 -17.57 7.45 10.58
C VAL A 203 -16.95 8.50 11.50
N ARG A 204 -16.04 9.32 10.98
CA ARG A 204 -15.44 10.41 11.76
C ARG A 204 -16.47 11.36 12.36
N SER A 205 -17.52 11.70 11.60
CA SER A 205 -18.57 12.60 12.10
C SER A 205 -19.33 11.99 13.27
N LYS A 206 -19.53 10.67 13.29
CA LYS A 206 -20.21 9.95 14.38
C LYS A 206 -19.33 9.80 15.61
N VAL A 207 -18.01 9.66 15.42
CA VAL A 207 -17.03 9.51 16.50
C VAL A 207 -16.60 10.86 17.07
N ALA A 208 -16.68 11.93 16.27
CA ALA A 208 -16.23 13.27 16.66
C ALA A 208 -16.96 13.80 17.88
N GLY A 209 -16.19 14.30 18.86
CA GLY A 209 -16.73 14.83 20.12
C GLY A 209 -17.12 13.79 21.16
N GLY A 210 -17.04 12.50 20.80
CA GLY A 210 -17.17 11.39 21.75
C GLY A 210 -15.94 11.22 22.63
N SER A 211 -16.16 10.73 23.86
CA SER A 211 -15.06 10.37 24.79
C SER A 211 -14.80 8.85 24.84
N GLU A 212 -15.55 8.09 24.06
CA GLU A 212 -15.46 6.63 24.04
C GLU A 212 -14.13 6.19 23.44
N LYS A 213 -13.39 5.37 24.17
CA LYS A 213 -12.06 4.92 23.80
C LYS A 213 -12.08 3.51 23.23
N ALA A 214 -11.29 3.30 22.21
CA ALA A 214 -11.15 2.00 21.54
C ALA A 214 -9.81 1.34 21.87
N LEU A 215 -9.84 0.01 21.99
CA LEU A 215 -8.68 -0.86 22.05
C LEU A 215 -8.73 -1.82 20.86
N ILE A 216 -7.62 -1.95 20.14
CA ILE A 216 -7.50 -2.89 19.01
C ILE A 216 -6.71 -4.09 19.50
N LEU A 217 -7.26 -5.30 19.33
CA LEU A 217 -6.64 -6.55 19.75
C LEU A 217 -6.51 -7.50 18.56
N LEU A 218 -5.33 -8.09 18.39
CA LEU A 218 -5.13 -9.26 17.56
C LEU A 218 -5.16 -10.50 18.46
N SER A 219 -6.04 -11.43 18.17
CA SER A 219 -6.05 -12.75 18.81
C SER A 219 -5.26 -13.74 17.96
N ASN A 220 -4.40 -14.51 18.62
CA ASN A 220 -3.66 -15.61 18.01
C ASN A 220 -3.68 -16.80 18.97
N ASP A 221 -4.63 -17.69 18.80
CA ASP A 221 -4.97 -18.77 19.73
C ASP A 221 -5.25 -18.21 21.14
N LYS A 222 -4.33 -18.46 22.10
CA LYS A 222 -4.49 -18.04 23.49
C LYS A 222 -3.80 -16.72 23.83
N ALA A 223 -3.04 -16.15 22.89
CA ALA A 223 -2.32 -14.90 23.06
C ALA A 223 -3.09 -13.74 22.44
N ILE A 224 -2.97 -12.55 23.06
CA ILE A 224 -3.51 -11.31 22.52
C ILE A 224 -2.42 -10.25 22.43
N SER A 225 -2.43 -9.49 21.33
CA SER A 225 -1.56 -8.33 21.15
C SER A 225 -2.41 -7.08 20.95
N ALA A 226 -2.01 -5.97 21.58
CA ALA A 226 -2.67 -4.68 21.44
C ALA A 226 -1.97 -3.82 20.36
N TYR A 227 -2.75 -3.04 19.64
CA TYR A 227 -2.28 -2.13 18.59
C TYR A 227 -2.78 -0.72 18.88
N GLY A 228 -1.89 0.23 18.77
CA GLY A 228 -2.18 1.66 18.96
C GLY A 228 -2.17 2.46 17.66
N PRO A 229 -2.25 3.81 17.78
CA PRO A 229 -2.08 4.70 16.64
C PRO A 229 -0.74 4.48 15.92
N GLY A 230 -0.71 4.73 14.60
CA GLY A 230 0.48 4.52 13.76
C GLY A 230 0.85 3.05 13.53
N SER A 231 0.07 2.10 14.05
CA SER A 231 0.32 0.68 13.87
C SER A 231 -0.41 0.10 12.66
N ARG A 232 -0.15 -1.17 12.35
CA ARG A 232 -0.78 -1.90 11.24
C ARG A 232 -2.30 -1.78 11.18
N PHE A 233 -2.98 -1.73 12.32
CA PHE A 233 -4.43 -1.58 12.42
C PHE A 233 -4.85 -0.18 12.90
N GLY A 234 -3.90 0.75 12.92
CA GLY A 234 -4.07 2.12 13.38
C GLY A 234 -5.10 2.94 12.61
N ILE A 235 -5.53 2.47 11.43
CA ILE A 235 -6.61 3.09 10.64
C ILE A 235 -7.85 3.43 11.51
N ILE A 236 -8.17 2.62 12.53
CA ILE A 236 -9.29 2.85 13.46
C ILE A 236 -9.07 4.15 14.24
N HIS A 237 -7.84 4.41 14.68
CA HIS A 237 -7.49 5.61 15.45
C HIS A 237 -7.18 6.80 14.51
N ASP A 238 -6.26 6.59 13.57
CA ASP A 238 -5.62 7.65 12.81
C ASP A 238 -6.52 8.17 11.68
N VAL A 239 -7.31 7.27 11.07
CA VAL A 239 -8.19 7.60 9.95
C VAL A 239 -9.64 7.74 10.40
N LEU A 240 -10.17 6.78 11.16
CA LEU A 240 -11.57 6.79 11.59
C LEU A 240 -11.82 7.62 12.84
N GLY A 241 -10.77 7.99 13.57
CA GLY A 241 -10.82 9.01 14.62
C GLY A 241 -11.24 8.51 16.01
N PHE A 242 -11.25 7.19 16.25
CA PHE A 242 -11.51 6.67 17.61
C PHE A 242 -10.39 7.04 18.56
N PRO A 243 -10.66 7.66 19.72
CA PRO A 243 -9.66 7.86 20.74
C PRO A 243 -9.07 6.51 21.21
N ALA A 244 -7.75 6.41 21.31
CA ALA A 244 -7.12 5.19 21.81
C ALA A 244 -7.33 5.02 23.33
N ALA A 245 -7.66 3.81 23.76
CA ALA A 245 -7.73 3.48 25.20
C ALA A 245 -6.34 3.55 25.85
N ASP A 246 -5.30 3.28 25.06
CA ASP A 246 -3.91 3.49 25.43
C ASP A 246 -3.10 4.00 24.23
N ALA A 247 -2.71 5.28 24.27
CA ALA A 247 -1.88 5.89 23.23
C ALA A 247 -0.38 5.60 23.40
N SER A 248 0.03 4.90 24.46
CA SER A 248 1.43 4.57 24.75
C SER A 248 1.87 3.22 24.16
N ILE A 249 0.96 2.47 23.53
CA ILE A 249 1.28 1.20 22.86
C ILE A 249 2.36 1.47 21.79
N GLN A 250 3.45 0.70 21.87
CA GLN A 250 4.57 0.85 20.95
C GLN A 250 4.19 0.42 19.53
N VAL A 251 4.60 1.20 18.55
CA VAL A 251 4.42 0.84 17.15
C VAL A 251 5.34 -0.32 16.81
N SER A 252 4.75 -1.48 16.51
CA SER A 252 5.48 -2.65 16.08
C SER A 252 4.67 -3.47 15.07
N THR A 253 5.36 -4.30 14.29
CA THR A 253 4.69 -5.17 13.28
C THR A 253 3.74 -6.19 13.92
N HIS A 254 4.04 -6.61 15.16
CA HIS A 254 3.30 -7.67 15.84
C HIS A 254 2.42 -7.19 16.99
N GLY A 255 2.40 -5.87 17.24
CA GLY A 255 1.73 -5.27 18.39
C GLY A 255 2.44 -5.58 19.71
N ASP A 256 1.93 -5.04 20.80
CA ASP A 256 2.41 -5.32 22.14
C ASP A 256 1.64 -6.52 22.72
N ASN A 257 2.36 -7.57 23.15
CA ASN A 257 1.74 -8.70 23.83
C ASN A 257 1.20 -8.24 25.20
N VAL A 258 -0.10 -8.41 25.40
CA VAL A 258 -0.79 -7.91 26.61
C VAL A 258 -1.56 -9.01 27.31
N SER A 259 -1.87 -8.80 28.61
CA SER A 259 -2.71 -9.70 29.39
C SER A 259 -4.18 -9.23 29.41
N PHE A 260 -5.07 -10.10 29.88
CA PHE A 260 -6.48 -9.73 30.08
C PHE A 260 -6.67 -8.75 31.25
N GLU A 261 -5.75 -8.74 32.24
CA GLU A 261 -5.68 -7.74 33.30
C GLU A 261 -5.44 -6.35 32.71
N TYR A 262 -4.52 -6.24 31.73
CA TYR A 262 -4.28 -4.99 31.01
C TYR A 262 -5.56 -4.49 30.30
N VAL A 263 -6.28 -5.38 29.60
CA VAL A 263 -7.55 -5.00 28.93
C VAL A 263 -8.57 -4.48 29.94
N LYS A 264 -8.69 -5.15 31.10
CA LYS A 264 -9.56 -4.72 32.19
C LYS A 264 -9.12 -3.38 32.78
N GLU A 265 -7.81 -3.16 32.99
CA GLU A 265 -7.25 -1.91 33.53
C GLU A 265 -7.52 -0.72 32.61
N LYS A 266 -7.29 -0.89 31.29
CA LYS A 266 -7.55 0.15 30.31
C LYS A 266 -9.04 0.43 30.13
N ASN A 267 -9.90 -0.53 30.47
CA ASN A 267 -11.36 -0.43 30.45
C ASN A 267 -11.90 0.31 29.21
N PRO A 268 -11.62 -0.19 28.00
CA PRO A 268 -12.07 0.46 26.77
C PRO A 268 -13.60 0.43 26.63
N ASP A 269 -14.14 1.41 25.88
CA ASP A 269 -15.55 1.47 25.53
C ASP A 269 -15.87 0.67 24.28
N TYR A 270 -14.87 0.50 23.38
CA TYR A 270 -14.88 -0.39 22.20
C TYR A 270 -13.67 -1.32 22.25
N ILE A 271 -13.87 -2.58 21.88
CA ILE A 271 -12.78 -3.50 21.57
C ILE A 271 -12.99 -3.99 20.13
N PHE A 272 -12.02 -3.70 19.25
CA PHE A 272 -11.97 -4.24 17.90
C PHE A 272 -11.02 -5.43 17.88
N VAL A 273 -11.50 -6.59 17.42
CA VAL A 273 -10.79 -7.86 17.51
C VAL A 273 -10.53 -8.43 16.13
N ILE A 274 -9.28 -8.71 15.81
CA ILE A 274 -8.87 -9.42 14.61
C ILE A 274 -8.42 -10.84 15.00
N ASP A 275 -9.08 -11.88 14.47
CA ASP A 275 -8.73 -13.27 14.71
C ASP A 275 -7.72 -13.77 13.65
N ARG A 276 -6.41 -13.69 13.98
CA ARG A 276 -5.34 -14.16 13.09
C ARG A 276 -5.41 -15.68 12.87
N ALA A 277 -5.71 -16.44 13.92
CA ALA A 277 -5.71 -17.90 13.86
C ALA A 277 -6.74 -18.43 12.84
N ALA A 278 -7.86 -17.72 12.69
CA ALA A 278 -8.92 -18.10 11.74
C ALA A 278 -8.44 -18.15 10.28
N VAL A 279 -7.45 -17.33 9.89
CA VAL A 279 -6.98 -17.20 8.50
C VAL A 279 -5.58 -17.75 8.25
N VAL A 280 -4.80 -18.02 9.30
CA VAL A 280 -3.42 -18.51 9.14
C VAL A 280 -3.31 -19.99 9.49
N SER A 281 -4.05 -20.47 10.50
CA SER A 281 -3.91 -21.83 11.03
C SER A 281 -5.03 -22.77 10.57
N GLY A 282 -5.90 -22.33 9.65
CA GLY A 282 -7.03 -23.12 9.17
C GLY A 282 -8.12 -23.35 10.23
N GLY A 283 -8.18 -22.51 11.26
CA GLY A 283 -9.08 -22.56 12.39
C GLY A 283 -8.37 -23.02 13.65
N GLY A 284 -8.51 -22.22 14.68
CA GLY A 284 -8.08 -22.52 16.05
C GLY A 284 -9.25 -22.29 17.00
N GLN A 285 -8.98 -22.03 18.27
CA GLN A 285 -10.01 -21.56 19.19
C GLN A 285 -10.49 -20.19 18.74
N PRO A 286 -11.81 -19.98 18.48
CA PRO A 286 -12.32 -18.67 18.07
C PRO A 286 -11.89 -17.56 19.05
N ALA A 287 -11.51 -16.41 18.51
CA ALA A 287 -11.08 -15.27 19.32
C ALA A 287 -12.11 -14.90 20.40
N LYS A 288 -13.39 -15.08 20.11
CA LYS A 288 -14.48 -14.85 21.07
C LYS A 288 -14.35 -15.70 22.33
N ASP A 289 -14.06 -16.99 22.18
CA ASP A 289 -13.96 -17.92 23.32
C ASP A 289 -12.72 -17.63 24.18
N THR A 290 -11.66 -17.12 23.57
CA THR A 290 -10.45 -16.69 24.28
C THR A 290 -10.65 -15.37 25.00
N LEU A 291 -11.30 -14.41 24.34
CA LEU A 291 -11.37 -13.02 24.79
C LEU A 291 -12.46 -12.80 25.85
N GLU A 292 -13.64 -13.40 25.70
CA GLU A 292 -14.79 -13.15 26.60
C GLU A 292 -14.69 -13.90 27.94
N ASN A 293 -13.55 -13.74 28.63
CA ASN A 293 -13.31 -14.28 29.98
C ASN A 293 -13.80 -13.31 31.07
N ASP A 294 -13.70 -13.72 32.33
CA ASP A 294 -14.21 -12.98 33.51
C ASP A 294 -13.59 -11.58 33.67
N LEU A 295 -12.36 -11.35 33.18
CA LEU A 295 -11.71 -10.04 33.25
C LEU A 295 -12.26 -9.11 32.19
N VAL A 296 -12.35 -9.56 30.92
CA VAL A 296 -12.86 -8.76 29.81
C VAL A 296 -14.35 -8.45 29.99
N ARG A 297 -15.13 -9.37 30.57
CA ARG A 297 -16.55 -9.14 30.91
C ARG A 297 -16.78 -7.98 31.88
N GLN A 298 -15.74 -7.52 32.57
CA GLN A 298 -15.82 -6.36 33.47
C GLN A 298 -15.63 -5.03 32.75
N THR A 299 -15.19 -5.01 31.48
CA THR A 299 -14.97 -3.80 30.70
C THR A 299 -16.26 -3.13 30.25
N ASN A 300 -16.19 -1.84 29.96
CA ASN A 300 -17.30 -1.10 29.36
C ASN A 300 -17.69 -1.69 28.01
N ALA A 301 -16.73 -2.06 27.18
CA ALA A 301 -16.95 -2.66 25.86
C ALA A 301 -17.83 -3.91 25.94
N TYR A 302 -17.54 -4.82 26.87
CA TYR A 302 -18.35 -6.03 27.04
C TYR A 302 -19.77 -5.68 27.56
N LYS A 303 -19.87 -4.87 28.62
CA LYS A 303 -21.16 -4.51 29.21
C LYS A 303 -22.11 -3.81 28.25
N ASN A 304 -21.57 -3.07 27.30
CA ASN A 304 -22.33 -2.32 26.30
C ASN A 304 -22.49 -3.06 24.96
N GLY A 305 -21.98 -4.32 24.86
CA GLY A 305 -22.04 -5.08 23.62
C GLY A 305 -21.19 -4.49 22.48
N LYS A 306 -20.09 -3.81 22.84
CA LYS A 306 -19.18 -3.12 21.90
C LYS A 306 -17.84 -3.86 21.75
N ILE A 307 -17.85 -5.19 21.81
CA ILE A 307 -16.74 -6.02 21.31
C ILE A 307 -17.09 -6.40 19.87
N ILE A 308 -16.31 -5.89 18.94
CA ILE A 308 -16.52 -6.02 17.49
C ILE A 308 -15.47 -6.98 16.94
N TYR A 309 -15.92 -8.13 16.45
CA TYR A 309 -15.07 -9.11 15.78
C TYR A 309 -15.02 -8.77 14.29
N LEU A 310 -13.85 -8.32 13.85
CA LEU A 310 -13.58 -7.87 12.49
C LEU A 310 -13.20 -9.06 11.59
N ASP A 311 -13.61 -9.04 10.31
CA ASP A 311 -13.28 -10.11 9.38
C ASP A 311 -11.77 -10.14 9.07
N PRO A 312 -11.03 -11.16 9.53
CA PRO A 312 -9.58 -11.21 9.35
C PRO A 312 -9.14 -11.37 7.89
N ASN A 313 -10.04 -11.74 6.98
CA ASN A 313 -9.75 -11.79 5.55
C ASN A 313 -9.44 -10.39 5.01
N TYR A 314 -10.21 -9.37 5.42
CA TYR A 314 -9.97 -7.99 5.05
C TYR A 314 -8.89 -7.35 5.91
N TRP A 315 -8.96 -7.52 7.24
CA TRP A 315 -8.08 -6.81 8.17
C TRP A 315 -6.67 -7.40 8.24
N TYR A 316 -6.55 -8.73 8.16
CA TYR A 316 -5.25 -9.39 8.33
C TYR A 316 -4.61 -9.81 7.00
N LEU A 317 -5.37 -10.41 6.07
CA LEU A 317 -4.79 -10.91 4.81
C LEU A 317 -4.64 -9.82 3.77
N SER A 318 -5.61 -8.93 3.62
CA SER A 318 -5.69 -8.00 2.49
C SER A 318 -5.31 -6.56 2.85
N GLY A 319 -6.05 -5.90 3.71
CA GLY A 319 -5.75 -4.64 4.39
C GLY A 319 -5.16 -3.47 3.58
N GLY A 320 -5.36 -3.38 2.26
CA GLY A 320 -4.73 -2.32 1.46
C GLY A 320 -5.28 -2.19 0.04
N GLY A 321 -6.36 -2.91 -0.28
CA GLY A 321 -7.05 -2.81 -1.56
C GLY A 321 -8.33 -1.99 -1.51
N LEU A 322 -8.90 -1.70 -2.68
CA LEU A 322 -10.14 -0.93 -2.79
C LEU A 322 -11.32 -1.64 -2.12
N VAL A 323 -11.42 -2.97 -2.29
CA VAL A 323 -12.48 -3.78 -1.68
C VAL A 323 -12.24 -3.94 -0.19
N SER A 324 -11.05 -4.38 0.20
CA SER A 324 -10.75 -4.65 1.61
C SER A 324 -10.84 -3.40 2.48
N VAL A 325 -10.31 -2.25 2.05
CA VAL A 325 -10.41 -0.99 2.82
C VAL A 325 -11.86 -0.53 2.94
N SER A 326 -12.66 -0.64 1.87
CA SER A 326 -14.09 -0.34 1.91
C SER A 326 -14.80 -1.20 2.98
N ARG A 327 -14.58 -2.52 2.96
CA ARG A 327 -15.18 -3.46 3.91
C ARG A 327 -14.74 -3.21 5.36
N MET A 328 -13.45 -2.92 5.56
CA MET A 328 -12.94 -2.55 6.89
C MET A 328 -13.66 -1.34 7.46
N ILE A 329 -13.91 -0.31 6.66
CA ILE A 329 -14.61 0.89 7.10
C ILE A 329 -16.10 0.59 7.35
N GLU A 330 -16.75 -0.19 6.48
CA GLU A 330 -18.15 -0.62 6.65
C GLU A 330 -18.38 -1.37 7.97
N GLU A 331 -17.47 -2.28 8.33
CA GLU A 331 -17.55 -3.01 9.61
C GLU A 331 -17.46 -2.10 10.82
N VAL A 332 -16.54 -1.12 10.79
CA VAL A 332 -16.42 -0.14 11.86
C VAL A 332 -17.64 0.80 11.87
N ALA A 333 -18.14 1.24 10.70
CA ALA A 333 -19.33 2.08 10.59
C ALA A 333 -20.57 1.41 11.18
N ALA A 334 -20.70 0.10 11.02
CA ALA A 334 -21.80 -0.68 11.59
C ALA A 334 -21.78 -0.73 13.13
N ALA A 335 -20.62 -0.55 13.75
CA ALA A 335 -20.43 -0.52 15.19
C ALA A 335 -20.78 0.85 15.82
N VAL A 336 -20.76 1.93 15.03
CA VAL A 336 -21.05 3.32 15.46
C VAL A 336 -22.44 3.70 15.00
N ARG A 337 -23.44 3.36 15.79
CA ARG A 337 -24.85 3.70 15.51
C ARG A 337 -25.34 4.80 16.43
#